data_c4332020e4ca533f6039e34fdcf038b8
#
_entry.id   c4332020e4ca533f6039e34fdcf038b8
#
_cell.length_a   1.000
_cell.length_b   1.000
_cell.length_c   1.000
_cell.angle_alpha   90.00
_cell.angle_beta   90.00
_cell.angle_gamma   90.00
#
_symmetry.space_group_name_H-M   'P 1'
#
loop_
_entity.id
_entity.type
_entity.pdbx_description
1 polymer ?
#
loop_
_entity_poly.entity_id
_entity_poly.type
_entity_poly.pdbx_seq_one_letter_code
_entity_poly.pdbx_strand_id
1 'polypeptide(L)'
;MAHEGYHEPIEDLSAETREMHRAIISLMEELEAVDWYNQRVDACKDTSLKEILIHNRDEEKEHAAMLIEWIRRKDSIFAKELKDYLFTDKPITDHHE
;
A
#
# COMPACT_ATOMS: atom_id res chain seq x y z
N MET A 1 -11.44 8.31 -5.93
CA MET A 1 -10.42 9.04 -5.24
C MET A 1 -10.18 8.47 -3.85
N ALA A 2 -8.94 8.25 -3.52
CA ALA A 2 -8.63 7.79 -2.19
C ALA A 2 -8.93 8.88 -1.16
N HIS A 3 -8.89 8.51 0.07
CA HIS A 3 -9.22 9.42 1.16
C HIS A 3 -8.10 10.41 1.37
N GLU A 4 -8.41 11.66 1.33
CA GLU A 4 -7.43 12.69 1.60
C GLU A 4 -7.78 13.45 2.87
N GLY A 5 -8.90 13.08 3.51
CA GLY A 5 -9.44 13.88 4.58
C GLY A 5 -8.70 13.71 5.89
N TYR A 6 -8.58 14.83 6.57
CA TYR A 6 -8.17 14.81 7.96
C TYR A 6 -9.41 14.72 8.83
N HIS A 7 -9.30 14.05 9.97
CA HIS A 7 -10.39 13.90 10.91
C HIS A 7 -10.26 14.89 12.08
N GLU A 8 -9.19 15.66 12.09
CA GLU A 8 -8.95 16.69 13.10
C GLU A 8 -8.47 17.94 12.40
N PRO A 9 -8.56 19.11 13.03
CA PRO A 9 -8.04 20.32 12.41
C PRO A 9 -6.55 20.15 12.08
N ILE A 10 -6.16 20.56 10.88
CA ILE A 10 -4.81 20.33 10.42
C ILE A 10 -3.77 21.02 11.30
N GLU A 11 -4.14 22.18 11.87
CA GLU A 11 -3.21 22.91 12.72
C GLU A 11 -2.93 22.19 14.04
N ASP A 12 -3.73 21.18 14.39
CA ASP A 12 -3.51 20.40 15.59
C ASP A 12 -2.65 19.17 15.32
N LEU A 13 -2.25 18.94 14.08
CA LEU A 13 -1.49 17.76 13.70
C LEU A 13 -0.01 18.10 13.60
N SER A 14 0.82 17.20 14.12
CA SER A 14 2.26 17.36 14.00
C SER A 14 2.70 17.18 12.55
N ALA A 15 3.91 17.65 12.24
CA ALA A 15 4.48 17.42 10.92
C ALA A 15 4.62 15.93 10.63
N GLU A 16 5.00 15.16 11.65
CA GLU A 16 5.16 13.72 11.47
C GLU A 16 3.84 13.03 11.14
N THR A 17 2.76 13.43 11.81
CA THR A 17 1.45 12.86 11.52
C THR A 17 0.99 13.21 10.12
N ARG A 18 1.26 14.44 9.69
CA ARG A 18 0.88 14.85 8.32
C ARG A 18 1.67 14.10 7.27
N GLU A 19 2.96 13.86 7.48
CA GLU A 19 3.74 13.09 6.52
C GLU A 19 3.31 11.63 6.51
N MET A 20 3.00 11.06 7.68
CA MET A 20 2.49 9.69 7.73
C MET A 20 1.14 9.59 7.01
N HIS A 21 0.28 10.59 7.18
CA HIS A 21 -0.99 10.63 6.44
C HIS A 21 -0.73 10.61 4.93
N ARG A 22 0.22 11.42 4.48
CA ARG A 22 0.56 11.49 3.06
C ARG A 22 1.04 10.13 2.54
N ALA A 23 1.86 9.45 3.33
CA ALA A 23 2.35 8.13 2.94
C ALA A 23 1.22 7.09 2.91
N ILE A 24 0.35 7.12 3.91
CA ILE A 24 -0.76 6.16 3.97
C ILE A 24 -1.74 6.37 2.81
N ILE A 25 -2.09 7.63 2.53
CA ILE A 25 -2.98 7.91 1.41
C ILE A 25 -2.34 7.45 0.10
N SER A 26 -1.05 7.71 -0.07
CA SER A 26 -0.36 7.27 -1.28
C SER A 26 -0.38 5.75 -1.41
N LEU A 27 -0.16 5.04 -0.30
CA LEU A 27 -0.22 3.58 -0.31
C LEU A 27 -1.62 3.09 -0.67
N MET A 28 -2.65 3.72 -0.12
CA MET A 28 -4.02 3.36 -0.44
C MET A 28 -4.29 3.53 -1.94
N GLU A 29 -3.79 4.61 -2.53
CA GLU A 29 -3.96 4.85 -3.96
C GLU A 29 -3.24 3.80 -4.80
N GLU A 30 -2.04 3.39 -4.39
CA GLU A 30 -1.33 2.35 -5.12
C GLU A 30 -2.06 1.01 -5.04
N LEU A 31 -2.58 0.66 -3.87
CA LEU A 31 -3.31 -0.58 -3.72
C LEU A 31 -4.62 -0.55 -4.51
N GLU A 32 -5.29 0.58 -4.53
CA GLU A 32 -6.48 0.75 -5.35
C GLU A 32 -6.15 0.56 -6.83
N ALA A 33 -5.03 1.11 -7.27
CA ALA A 33 -4.60 0.95 -8.66
C ALA A 33 -4.31 -0.52 -8.98
N VAL A 34 -3.67 -1.25 -8.06
CA VAL A 34 -3.43 -2.67 -8.27
C VAL A 34 -4.75 -3.42 -8.47
N ASP A 35 -5.74 -3.12 -7.61
CA ASP A 35 -7.05 -3.77 -7.71
C ASP A 35 -7.72 -3.48 -9.04
N TRP A 36 -7.71 -2.23 -9.46
CA TRP A 36 -8.33 -1.83 -10.72
C TRP A 36 -7.64 -2.46 -11.92
N TYR A 37 -6.30 -2.51 -11.90
CA TYR A 37 -5.57 -3.16 -12.99
C TYR A 37 -5.82 -4.66 -13.02
N ASN A 38 -5.94 -5.31 -11.85
CA ASN A 38 -6.31 -6.73 -11.83
C ASN A 38 -7.61 -6.98 -12.57
N GLN A 39 -8.61 -6.12 -12.34
CA GLN A 39 -9.90 -6.27 -13.00
C GLN A 39 -9.78 -6.03 -14.51
N ARG A 40 -9.01 -5.02 -14.89
CA ARG A 40 -8.82 -4.70 -16.31
C ARG A 40 -8.09 -5.81 -17.04
N VAL A 41 -7.09 -6.41 -16.40
CA VAL A 41 -6.35 -7.51 -17.00
C VAL A 41 -7.28 -8.69 -17.25
N ASP A 42 -8.14 -9.01 -16.29
CA ASP A 42 -9.07 -10.12 -16.45
C ASP A 42 -10.06 -9.88 -17.58
N ALA A 43 -10.53 -8.66 -17.73
CA ALA A 43 -11.59 -8.34 -18.68
C ALA A 43 -11.05 -8.03 -20.08
N CYS A 44 -9.78 -7.68 -20.21
CA CYS A 44 -9.23 -7.22 -21.48
C CYS A 44 -9.00 -8.39 -22.43
N LYS A 45 -9.49 -8.26 -23.66
CA LYS A 45 -9.36 -9.33 -24.65
C LYS A 45 -8.27 -9.05 -25.69
N ASP A 46 -7.76 -7.83 -25.74
CA ASP A 46 -6.69 -7.49 -26.66
C ASP A 46 -5.35 -7.84 -26.00
N THR A 47 -4.59 -8.72 -26.67
CA THR A 47 -3.37 -9.24 -26.07
C THR A 47 -2.33 -8.16 -25.82
N SER A 48 -2.13 -7.27 -26.76
CA SER A 48 -1.10 -6.24 -26.61
C SER A 48 -1.47 -5.24 -25.54
N LEU A 49 -2.74 -4.87 -25.45
CA LEU A 49 -3.19 -3.98 -24.39
C LEU A 49 -3.08 -4.67 -23.02
N LYS A 50 -3.45 -5.94 -22.97
CA LYS A 50 -3.38 -6.69 -21.72
C LYS A 50 -1.94 -6.71 -21.17
N GLU A 51 -0.95 -6.85 -22.04
CA GLU A 51 0.45 -6.83 -21.61
C GLU A 51 0.82 -5.50 -20.99
N ILE A 52 0.33 -4.40 -21.52
CA ILE A 52 0.58 -3.09 -20.94
C ILE A 52 -0.07 -2.99 -19.56
N LEU A 53 -1.29 -3.48 -19.44
CA LEU A 53 -2.01 -3.42 -18.17
C LEU A 53 -1.32 -4.26 -17.10
N ILE A 54 -0.80 -5.43 -17.47
CA ILE A 54 -0.04 -6.26 -16.56
C ILE A 54 1.22 -5.55 -16.09
N HIS A 55 1.94 -4.94 -17.02
CA HIS A 55 3.16 -4.20 -16.68
C HIS A 55 2.85 -3.08 -15.70
N ASN A 56 1.82 -2.30 -15.98
CA ASN A 56 1.45 -1.18 -15.11
C ASN A 56 1.01 -1.65 -13.73
N ARG A 57 0.24 -2.76 -13.68
CA ARG A 57 -0.17 -3.33 -12.40
C ARG A 57 1.03 -3.72 -11.56
N ASP A 58 2.00 -4.38 -12.17
CA ASP A 58 3.16 -4.85 -11.43
C ASP A 58 4.03 -3.69 -10.95
N GLU A 59 4.06 -2.59 -11.71
CA GLU A 59 4.75 -1.39 -11.26
C GLU A 59 4.05 -0.75 -10.06
N GLU A 60 2.73 -0.79 -10.02
CA GLU A 60 2.03 -0.27 -8.85
C GLU A 60 2.34 -1.09 -7.60
N LYS A 61 2.58 -2.40 -7.77
CA LYS A 61 2.99 -3.21 -6.62
C LYS A 61 4.36 -2.78 -6.08
N GLU A 62 5.26 -2.42 -6.97
CA GLU A 62 6.55 -1.90 -6.54
C GLU A 62 6.38 -0.58 -5.79
N HIS A 63 5.54 0.32 -6.31
CA HIS A 63 5.28 1.58 -5.64
C HIS A 63 4.71 1.36 -4.25
N ALA A 64 3.78 0.43 -4.11
CA ALA A 64 3.21 0.11 -2.81
C ALA A 64 4.28 -0.41 -1.85
N ALA A 65 5.17 -1.25 -2.35
CA ALA A 65 6.23 -1.81 -1.51
C ALA A 65 7.16 -0.73 -0.99
N MET A 66 7.48 0.27 -1.82
CA MET A 66 8.34 1.37 -1.37
C MET A 66 7.68 2.17 -0.25
N LEU A 67 6.37 2.39 -0.35
CA LEU A 67 5.66 3.13 0.68
C LEU A 67 5.56 2.33 1.98
N ILE A 68 5.35 1.03 1.87
CA ILE A 68 5.33 0.17 3.06
C ILE A 68 6.69 0.23 3.77
N GLU A 69 7.78 0.23 3.03
CA GLU A 69 9.10 0.30 3.64
C GLU A 69 9.33 1.66 4.28
N TRP A 70 8.87 2.75 3.65
CA TRP A 70 9.00 4.06 4.26
C TRP A 70 8.24 4.13 5.58
N ILE A 71 7.00 3.60 5.59
CA ILE A 71 6.18 3.58 6.81
C ILE A 71 6.89 2.77 7.88
N ARG A 72 7.45 1.61 7.51
CA ARG A 72 8.17 0.76 8.45
C ARG A 72 9.31 1.53 9.13
N ARG A 73 10.02 2.34 8.36
CA ARG A 73 11.16 3.07 8.92
C ARG A 73 10.75 4.19 9.86
N LYS A 74 9.51 4.67 9.74
CA LYS A 74 9.03 5.80 10.52
C LYS A 74 8.18 5.39 11.71
N ASP A 75 7.75 4.14 11.79
CA ASP A 75 6.81 3.68 12.81
C ASP A 75 7.34 2.38 13.39
N SER A 76 7.86 2.44 14.62
CA SER A 76 8.51 1.27 15.23
C SER A 76 7.52 0.17 15.57
N ILE A 77 6.28 0.50 15.87
CA ILE A 77 5.26 -0.51 16.15
C ILE A 77 4.89 -1.24 14.87
N PHE A 78 4.69 -0.48 13.79
CA PHE A 78 4.40 -1.09 12.50
C PHE A 78 5.57 -1.96 12.04
N ALA A 79 6.81 -1.50 12.28
CA ALA A 79 7.98 -2.28 11.93
C ALA A 79 7.99 -3.62 12.65
N LYS A 80 7.62 -3.63 13.94
CA LYS A 80 7.55 -4.87 14.70
C LYS A 80 6.51 -5.81 14.14
N GLU A 81 5.33 -5.30 13.83
CA GLU A 81 4.27 -6.15 13.29
C GLU A 81 4.64 -6.72 11.94
N LEU A 82 5.25 -5.91 11.08
CA LEU A 82 5.69 -6.42 9.79
C LEU A 82 6.73 -7.52 9.94
N LYS A 83 7.67 -7.34 10.89
CA LYS A 83 8.69 -8.35 11.12
C LYS A 83 8.08 -9.66 11.62
N ASP A 84 7.05 -9.57 12.44
CA ASP A 84 6.43 -10.77 13.01
C ASP A 84 5.60 -11.53 11.99
N TYR A 85 5.02 -10.85 11.02
CA TYR A 85 4.05 -11.48 10.13
C TYR A 85 4.57 -11.76 8.72
N LEU A 86 5.56 -11.00 8.24
CA LEU A 86 6.01 -11.15 6.86
C LEU A 86 7.07 -12.22 6.72
N PHE A 87 7.07 -12.87 5.55
CA PHE A 87 8.09 -13.83 5.15
C PHE A 87 8.17 -15.04 6.08
N THR A 88 7.03 -15.49 6.57
CA THR A 88 6.94 -16.70 7.39
C THR A 88 6.05 -17.72 6.71
N ASP A 89 6.15 -18.97 7.16
CA ASP A 89 5.32 -20.06 6.65
C ASP A 89 4.23 -20.45 7.63
N LYS A 90 4.17 -19.79 8.78
CA LYS A 90 3.16 -20.13 9.77
C LYS A 90 1.79 -19.64 9.31
N PRO A 91 0.71 -20.25 9.80
CA PRO A 91 -0.61 -19.66 9.55
C PRO A 91 -0.63 -18.20 10.01
N ILE A 92 -1.24 -17.33 9.20
CA ILE A 92 -1.14 -15.88 9.44
C ILE A 92 -1.66 -15.50 10.83
N THR A 93 -2.70 -16.17 11.29
CA THR A 93 -3.28 -15.83 12.59
C THR A 93 -2.64 -16.57 13.74
N ASP A 94 -1.63 -17.41 13.49
CA ASP A 94 -0.94 -18.17 14.50
C ASP A 94 0.39 -17.51 14.80
N HIS A 95 0.36 -16.48 15.62
CA HIS A 95 1.60 -15.80 16.00
C HIS A 95 1.70 -15.79 17.52
N HIS A 96 2.92 -15.63 17.99
CA HIS A 96 3.21 -15.64 19.42
C HIS A 96 3.98 -14.41 19.79
N GLU A 97 3.72 -13.95 20.98
CA GLU A 97 4.50 -12.85 21.54
C GLU A 97 5.90 -13.29 21.88
#